data_7fed4c4e05c4b50bbc950405fd5ebd3e
#
_entry.id   7fed4c4e05c4b50bbc950405fd5ebd3e
#
_cell.length_a   1.000
_cell.length_b   1.000
_cell.length_c   1.000
_cell.angle_alpha   90.00
_cell.angle_beta   90.00
_cell.angle_gamma   90.00
#
_symmetry.space_group_name_H-M   'P 1'
#
loop_
_entity.id
_entity.type
_entity.pdbx_description
1 polymer ?
#
loop_
_entity_poly.entity_id
_entity_poly.type
_entity_poly.pdbx_seq_one_letter_code
_entity_poly.pdbx_strand_id
1 'polypeptide(L)'
;MKRIILLSAAALTLATAAIPAAAAPGKKGNSHILWYDKPATMWTEALPIGNSRLGAMVYGTPAADRLQLNEETIWAGRPNNNANPEAREYLPKVRELVWQGKYKEAQDMATAHVMAKTNSGMPYQPFGDLYINFPGQDNYTDYRRELSLDSARVVTEYKSGGVNFKREYISSLSGNVIMVHLTADRKGMITCNANMISPQQDVTIASEGKEIVLSGISGWHEGLKGKVLFTGRATATTIGGTVVSKDGVLQIKGADEATIYLTIATNFRKYNDISGNDTLISRNTLHEAVKSPFAQLKQKHYDLYRSQFGRVCLDLGKDLYADRTTDWRVEHFKEHNDEHLVETYFQFGRYLLICTSQPGTQPPTLQGIWNDKMLPSWDSKYTCNINLEMNYWPAEVANLSELTAPLFSLIKDVSETGRETARTMYGADGWVLHHNTDLWRVTGAIDKAPSGLWPTGGAWMAQHLWEHYLYTGDKQFLASVYPEMRDAARFLNQTMVRNPNNTNWMICPSLSPENPHPHHATTAAGVTMDNELIFDLFSHVIEASRI
;
A
#
# COMPACT_ATOMS: atom_id res chain seq x y z
N MET A 1 22.17 -46.64 -58.39
CA MET A 1 22.65 -46.86 -57.05
C MET A 1 22.24 -45.67 -56.19
N LYS A 2 21.20 -45.85 -55.40
CA LYS A 2 20.65 -44.85 -54.51
C LYS A 2 21.40 -44.93 -53.19
N ARG A 3 21.97 -43.82 -52.69
CA ARG A 3 22.45 -43.68 -51.30
C ARG A 3 21.46 -42.84 -50.55
N ILE A 4 20.87 -43.44 -49.55
CA ILE A 4 19.99 -42.83 -48.55
C ILE A 4 20.86 -42.17 -47.52
N ILE A 5 20.69 -40.86 -47.26
CA ILE A 5 21.30 -40.12 -46.14
C ILE A 5 20.27 -40.08 -45.04
N LEU A 6 20.55 -40.76 -43.93
CA LEU A 6 19.80 -40.63 -42.67
C LEU A 6 20.25 -39.34 -41.95
N LEU A 7 19.33 -38.41 -41.78
CA LEU A 7 19.47 -37.30 -40.85
C LEU A 7 19.00 -37.75 -39.46
N SER A 8 19.96 -37.86 -38.53
CA SER A 8 19.67 -38.05 -37.12
C SER A 8 19.31 -36.71 -36.49
N ALA A 9 18.04 -36.53 -36.09
CA ALA A 9 17.59 -35.43 -35.28
C ALA A 9 18.03 -35.64 -33.84
N ALA A 10 19.00 -34.86 -33.37
CA ALA A 10 19.34 -34.78 -31.96
C ALA A 10 18.31 -33.90 -31.25
N ALA A 11 17.45 -34.52 -30.44
CA ALA A 11 16.55 -33.81 -29.53
C ALA A 11 17.37 -33.23 -28.37
N LEU A 12 17.51 -31.91 -28.36
CA LEU A 12 18.04 -31.18 -27.20
C LEU A 12 16.96 -31.13 -26.13
N THR A 13 17.05 -31.99 -25.13
CA THR A 13 16.23 -31.89 -23.90
C THR A 13 16.81 -30.74 -23.06
N LEU A 14 16.10 -29.63 -23.03
CA LEU A 14 16.27 -28.60 -21.99
C LEU A 14 15.90 -29.20 -20.64
N ALA A 15 16.88 -29.51 -19.82
CA ALA A 15 16.69 -29.79 -18.42
C ALA A 15 16.36 -28.46 -17.71
N THR A 16 15.09 -28.22 -17.45
CA THR A 16 14.67 -27.21 -16.47
C THR A 16 15.12 -27.70 -15.11
N ALA A 17 16.16 -27.07 -14.58
CA ALA A 17 16.55 -27.27 -13.19
C ALA A 17 15.41 -26.73 -12.31
N ALA A 18 14.54 -27.63 -11.87
CA ALA A 18 13.59 -27.33 -10.79
C ALA A 18 14.42 -27.10 -9.53
N ILE A 19 14.43 -25.88 -9.04
CA ILE A 19 14.93 -25.55 -7.71
C ILE A 19 14.01 -26.30 -6.73
N PRO A 20 14.53 -27.21 -5.89
CA PRO A 20 13.70 -27.89 -4.90
C PRO A 20 13.37 -26.89 -3.79
N ALA A 21 12.16 -26.37 -3.78
CA ALA A 21 11.59 -25.72 -2.61
C ALA A 21 11.19 -26.81 -1.61
N ALA A 22 12.15 -27.44 -0.96
CA ALA A 22 11.93 -28.21 0.24
C ALA A 22 12.30 -27.32 1.42
N ALA A 23 11.34 -26.54 1.91
CA ALA A 23 11.42 -26.04 3.27
C ALA A 23 11.41 -27.28 4.18
N ALA A 24 12.53 -27.55 4.85
CA ALA A 24 12.59 -28.47 5.95
C ALA A 24 11.50 -28.08 6.97
N PRO A 25 10.85 -29.06 7.67
CA PRO A 25 9.94 -28.71 8.73
C PRO A 25 10.74 -27.99 9.82
N GLY A 26 10.66 -26.69 9.82
CA GLY A 26 11.27 -25.84 10.83
C GLY A 26 10.78 -26.29 12.20
N LYS A 27 11.67 -26.33 13.19
CA LYS A 27 11.29 -26.33 14.61
C LYS A 27 10.09 -25.38 14.75
N LYS A 28 9.07 -25.78 15.52
CA LYS A 28 7.99 -24.86 15.91
C LYS A 28 8.66 -23.64 16.56
N GLY A 29 8.91 -22.62 15.78
CA GLY A 29 9.32 -21.31 16.27
C GLY A 29 8.19 -20.75 17.14
N ASN A 30 8.52 -19.84 18.00
CA ASN A 30 7.53 -19.08 18.76
C ASN A 30 6.51 -18.48 17.79
N SER A 31 5.22 -18.50 18.13
CA SER A 31 4.19 -17.91 17.29
C SER A 31 4.22 -16.40 17.41
N HIS A 32 4.21 -15.69 16.27
CA HIS A 32 4.20 -14.23 16.25
C HIS A 32 2.75 -13.73 16.33
N ILE A 33 2.32 -13.39 17.53
CA ILE A 33 0.95 -12.95 17.82
C ILE A 33 0.97 -11.59 18.51
N LEU A 34 0.18 -10.66 17.99
CA LEU A 34 -0.22 -9.46 18.73
C LEU A 34 -1.56 -9.75 19.39
N TRP A 35 -1.65 -9.68 20.74
CA TRP A 35 -2.89 -9.97 21.44
C TRP A 35 -3.20 -8.99 22.57
N TYR A 36 -4.50 -8.85 22.86
CA TYR A 36 -5.06 -7.91 23.82
C TYR A 36 -6.25 -8.55 24.54
N ASP A 37 -6.44 -8.16 25.80
CA ASP A 37 -7.52 -8.64 26.68
C ASP A 37 -8.73 -7.67 26.74
N LYS A 38 -8.75 -6.67 25.88
CA LYS A 38 -9.82 -5.66 25.75
C LYS A 38 -10.09 -5.31 24.28
N PRO A 39 -11.34 -4.94 23.91
CA PRO A 39 -11.65 -4.41 22.58
C PRO A 39 -10.88 -3.13 22.27
N ALA A 40 -10.72 -2.83 20.97
CA ALA A 40 -10.23 -1.52 20.54
C ALA A 40 -11.31 -0.45 20.77
N THR A 41 -10.89 0.71 21.27
CA THR A 41 -11.75 1.89 21.46
C THR A 41 -11.47 2.96 20.41
N MET A 42 -10.27 2.97 19.87
CA MET A 42 -9.85 3.91 18.82
C MET A 42 -9.19 3.18 17.65
N TRP A 43 -9.09 3.85 16.53
CA TRP A 43 -8.58 3.28 15.28
C TRP A 43 -7.16 2.69 15.41
N THR A 44 -6.28 3.37 16.14
CA THR A 44 -4.89 2.94 16.36
C THR A 44 -4.74 1.70 17.26
N GLU A 45 -5.78 1.30 17.98
CA GLU A 45 -5.82 0.07 18.77
C GLU A 45 -6.37 -1.12 17.97
N ALA A 46 -7.09 -0.86 16.85
CA ALA A 46 -7.67 -1.90 16.02
C ALA A 46 -6.60 -2.72 15.31
N LEU A 47 -6.91 -3.97 14.97
CA LEU A 47 -5.98 -4.89 14.34
C LEU A 47 -6.11 -4.85 12.81
N PRO A 48 -5.01 -4.56 12.08
CA PRO A 48 -5.03 -4.46 10.63
C PRO A 48 -5.09 -5.83 9.95
N ILE A 49 -5.97 -6.00 8.96
CA ILE A 49 -5.92 -7.07 7.97
C ILE A 49 -5.89 -6.46 6.56
N GLY A 50 -5.22 -7.13 5.62
CA GLY A 50 -5.08 -6.61 4.25
C GLY A 50 -4.72 -7.69 3.24
N ASN A 51 -5.07 -7.44 1.96
CA ASN A 51 -4.69 -8.27 0.81
C ASN A 51 -4.14 -7.43 -0.34
N SER A 52 -3.61 -6.27 -0.05
CA SER A 52 -3.14 -5.20 -0.92
C SER A 52 -4.25 -4.39 -1.61
N ARG A 53 -5.39 -4.99 -1.90
CA ARG A 53 -6.51 -4.28 -2.51
C ARG A 53 -7.52 -3.83 -1.47
N LEU A 54 -7.85 -4.70 -0.52
CA LEU A 54 -8.80 -4.45 0.56
C LEU A 54 -8.08 -4.46 1.90
N GLY A 55 -8.27 -3.40 2.68
CA GLY A 55 -7.82 -3.31 4.05
C GLY A 55 -8.99 -3.18 5.02
N ALA A 56 -8.83 -3.72 6.23
CA ALA A 56 -9.73 -3.45 7.33
C ALA A 56 -8.98 -3.30 8.65
N MET A 57 -9.47 -2.42 9.51
CA MET A 57 -9.07 -2.28 10.90
C MET A 57 -10.16 -2.89 11.78
N VAL A 58 -9.84 -4.01 12.45
CA VAL A 58 -10.78 -4.82 13.22
C VAL A 58 -10.77 -4.39 14.69
N TYR A 59 -11.90 -3.92 15.20
CA TYR A 59 -12.03 -3.47 16.59
C TYR A 59 -12.27 -4.62 17.57
N GLY A 60 -13.01 -5.65 17.17
CA GLY A 60 -13.28 -6.84 17.98
C GLY A 60 -14.25 -6.62 19.12
N THR A 61 -15.17 -5.65 19.04
CA THR A 61 -16.12 -5.34 20.10
C THR A 61 -17.25 -6.38 20.16
N PRO A 62 -17.55 -7.02 21.33
CA PRO A 62 -18.52 -8.09 21.40
C PRO A 62 -19.94 -7.72 20.95
N ALA A 63 -20.53 -6.65 21.47
CA ALA A 63 -21.91 -6.27 21.16
C ALA A 63 -22.08 -5.54 19.84
N ALA A 64 -21.14 -4.67 19.49
CA ALA A 64 -21.18 -3.85 18.28
C ALA A 64 -19.79 -3.78 17.65
N ASP A 65 -19.47 -4.76 16.83
CA ASP A 65 -18.18 -4.82 16.17
C ASP A 65 -18.09 -3.86 14.98
N ARG A 66 -16.90 -3.33 14.76
CA ARG A 66 -16.59 -2.40 13.68
C ARG A 66 -15.38 -2.89 12.89
N LEU A 67 -15.54 -2.94 11.58
CA LEU A 67 -14.42 -3.06 10.64
C LEU A 67 -14.37 -1.76 9.85
N GLN A 68 -13.34 -0.93 10.06
CA GLN A 68 -13.10 0.23 9.20
C GLN A 68 -12.42 -0.26 7.92
N LEU A 69 -12.92 0.16 6.77
CA LEU A 69 -12.65 -0.46 5.47
C LEU A 69 -11.96 0.50 4.50
N ASN A 70 -11.01 -0.04 3.76
CA ASN A 70 -10.33 0.65 2.67
C ASN A 70 -10.30 -0.23 1.40
N GLU A 71 -10.27 0.43 0.26
CA GLU A 71 -9.88 -0.11 -1.05
C GLU A 71 -8.82 0.80 -1.66
N GLU A 72 -7.74 0.22 -2.17
CA GLU A 72 -6.49 0.92 -2.53
C GLU A 72 -6.64 2.06 -3.54
N THR A 73 -7.73 2.09 -4.31
CA THR A 73 -7.94 3.07 -5.38
C THR A 73 -9.02 4.12 -5.08
N ILE A 74 -9.57 4.14 -3.86
CA ILE A 74 -10.48 5.22 -3.45
C ILE A 74 -9.66 6.45 -3.05
N TRP A 75 -9.47 7.35 -4.01
CA TRP A 75 -8.75 8.61 -3.85
C TRP A 75 -9.62 9.78 -4.32
N ALA A 76 -9.42 10.94 -3.74
CA ALA A 76 -10.03 12.16 -4.25
C ALA A 76 -9.59 12.50 -5.67
N GLY A 77 -10.32 13.37 -6.32
CA GLY A 77 -9.96 13.91 -7.64
C GLY A 77 -10.19 12.93 -8.79
N ARG A 78 -9.36 13.07 -9.83
CA ARG A 78 -9.47 12.36 -11.11
C ARG A 78 -8.16 12.48 -11.90
N PRO A 79 -7.98 11.75 -13.02
CA PRO A 79 -6.82 11.94 -13.90
C PRO A 79 -6.60 13.42 -14.23
N ASN A 80 -5.38 13.89 -14.02
CA ASN A 80 -4.99 15.27 -14.26
C ASN A 80 -3.47 15.39 -14.43
N ASN A 81 -3.01 16.60 -14.86
CA ASN A 81 -1.61 16.99 -14.91
C ASN A 81 -1.44 18.28 -14.12
N ASN A 82 -0.39 18.35 -13.30
CA ASN A 82 -0.12 19.50 -12.44
C ASN A 82 1.17 20.26 -12.79
N ALA A 83 1.80 19.97 -13.93
CA ALA A 83 3.00 20.67 -14.37
C ALA A 83 2.71 22.16 -14.56
N ASN A 84 3.46 23.03 -13.88
CA ASN A 84 3.30 24.48 -13.98
C ASN A 84 4.12 25.04 -15.14
N PRO A 85 3.50 25.57 -16.21
CA PRO A 85 4.24 26.12 -17.37
C PRO A 85 5.03 27.39 -17.04
N GLU A 86 4.66 28.16 -16.01
CA GLU A 86 5.42 29.33 -15.59
C GLU A 86 6.82 28.97 -15.05
N ALA A 87 6.97 27.77 -14.53
CA ALA A 87 8.24 27.32 -13.95
C ALA A 87 9.42 27.50 -14.90
N ARG A 88 9.22 27.24 -16.19
CA ARG A 88 10.27 27.36 -17.21
C ARG A 88 10.85 28.78 -17.31
N GLU A 89 10.02 29.79 -17.14
CA GLU A 89 10.45 31.19 -17.14
C GLU A 89 11.13 31.58 -15.83
N TYR A 90 10.60 31.09 -14.70
CA TYR A 90 11.04 31.55 -13.38
C TYR A 90 12.20 30.76 -12.79
N LEU A 91 12.43 29.52 -13.17
CA LEU A 91 13.57 28.72 -12.67
C LEU A 91 14.93 29.41 -12.89
N PRO A 92 15.23 30.04 -14.06
CA PRO A 92 16.46 30.80 -14.20
C PRO A 92 16.56 32.00 -13.26
N LYS A 93 15.45 32.69 -12.98
CA LYS A 93 15.40 33.84 -12.06
C LYS A 93 15.61 33.40 -10.60
N VAL A 94 14.98 32.27 -10.21
CA VAL A 94 15.20 31.66 -8.88
C VAL A 94 16.66 31.27 -8.70
N ARG A 95 17.28 30.69 -9.73
CA ARG A 95 18.70 30.32 -9.74
C ARG A 95 19.61 31.54 -9.54
N GLU A 96 19.33 32.62 -10.23
CA GLU A 96 20.04 33.89 -10.12
C GLU A 96 20.01 34.42 -8.68
N LEU A 97 18.85 34.38 -8.01
CA LEU A 97 18.71 34.79 -6.62
C LEU A 97 19.51 33.87 -5.65
N VAL A 98 19.53 32.56 -5.93
CA VAL A 98 20.37 31.63 -5.15
C VAL A 98 21.86 31.98 -5.29
N TRP A 99 22.34 32.28 -6.50
CA TRP A 99 23.73 32.68 -6.75
C TRP A 99 24.10 34.02 -6.07
N GLN A 100 23.13 34.91 -5.89
CA GLN A 100 23.28 36.16 -5.16
C GLN A 100 23.21 35.99 -3.63
N GLY A 101 22.98 34.77 -3.11
CA GLY A 101 22.79 34.52 -1.69
C GLY A 101 21.42 34.96 -1.14
N LYS A 102 20.49 35.33 -2.02
CA LYS A 102 19.12 35.77 -1.69
C LYS A 102 18.16 34.58 -1.57
N TYR A 103 18.50 33.62 -0.70
CA TYR A 103 17.81 32.34 -0.62
C TYR A 103 16.32 32.46 -0.28
N LYS A 104 15.96 33.38 0.64
CA LYS A 104 14.54 33.59 0.99
C LYS A 104 13.73 34.14 -0.16
N GLU A 105 14.28 35.13 -0.91
CA GLU A 105 13.62 35.68 -2.10
C GLU A 105 13.49 34.61 -3.20
N ALA A 106 14.53 33.78 -3.37
CA ALA A 106 14.49 32.65 -4.31
C ALA A 106 13.38 31.65 -3.95
N GLN A 107 13.25 31.29 -2.68
CA GLN A 107 12.23 30.40 -2.17
C GLN A 107 10.80 30.96 -2.32
N ASP A 108 10.60 32.23 -2.04
CA ASP A 108 9.30 32.89 -2.19
C ASP A 108 8.90 32.99 -3.67
N MET A 109 9.84 33.36 -4.55
CA MET A 109 9.63 33.36 -5.99
C MET A 109 9.29 31.95 -6.52
N ALA A 110 10.01 30.94 -6.08
CA ALA A 110 9.73 29.55 -6.45
C ALA A 110 8.33 29.11 -5.98
N THR A 111 7.95 29.45 -4.75
CA THR A 111 6.61 29.15 -4.23
C THR A 111 5.52 29.82 -5.08
N ALA A 112 5.72 31.05 -5.54
CA ALA A 112 4.74 31.78 -6.30
C ALA A 112 4.61 31.31 -7.76
N HIS A 113 5.71 30.90 -8.40
CA HIS A 113 5.77 30.74 -9.85
C HIS A 113 6.26 29.37 -10.34
N VAL A 114 6.89 28.54 -9.49
CA VAL A 114 7.42 27.24 -9.92
C VAL A 114 6.52 26.09 -9.45
N MET A 115 5.96 26.21 -8.25
CA MET A 115 5.13 25.14 -7.68
C MET A 115 3.83 24.94 -8.48
N ALA A 116 3.28 23.72 -8.42
CA ALA A 116 1.99 23.39 -9.02
C ALA A 116 0.87 24.30 -8.46
N LYS A 117 -0.04 24.73 -9.33
CA LYS A 117 -1.15 25.65 -8.97
C LYS A 117 -2.50 24.96 -8.85
N THR A 118 -2.63 23.73 -9.31
CA THR A 118 -3.91 23.03 -9.50
C THR A 118 -3.93 21.67 -8.87
N ASN A 119 -3.13 21.16 -8.16
CA ASN A 119 -3.14 19.86 -7.50
C ASN A 119 -1.84 19.69 -6.70
N SER A 120 -1.95 19.85 -5.40
CA SER A 120 -0.88 19.56 -4.45
C SER A 120 -0.85 18.09 -4.01
N GLY A 121 -1.45 17.20 -4.82
CA GLY A 121 -1.64 15.79 -4.53
C GLY A 121 -3.02 15.51 -3.95
N MET A 122 -3.64 14.44 -4.41
CA MET A 122 -4.97 14.04 -3.96
C MET A 122 -4.88 13.13 -2.74
N PRO A 123 -5.77 13.28 -1.73
CA PRO A 123 -5.80 12.40 -0.58
C PRO A 123 -6.33 11.00 -0.90
N TYR A 124 -5.71 10.00 -0.28
CA TYR A 124 -6.24 8.65 -0.16
C TYR A 124 -7.40 8.65 0.83
N GLN A 125 -8.54 8.04 0.47
CA GLN A 125 -9.78 8.15 1.23
C GLN A 125 -10.33 6.79 1.67
N PRO A 126 -11.04 6.71 2.82
CA PRO A 126 -11.66 5.48 3.28
C PRO A 126 -12.90 5.13 2.44
N PHE A 127 -13.18 3.82 2.33
CA PHE A 127 -14.50 3.37 1.87
C PHE A 127 -15.57 3.70 2.92
N GLY A 128 -15.33 3.35 4.16
CA GLY A 128 -16.26 3.49 5.28
C GLY A 128 -16.12 2.38 6.30
N ASP A 129 -17.23 1.96 6.89
CA ASP A 129 -17.26 0.96 7.95
C ASP A 129 -18.29 -0.14 7.68
N LEU A 130 -17.97 -1.37 8.09
CA LEU A 130 -18.94 -2.44 8.33
C LEU A 130 -19.18 -2.55 9.84
N TYR A 131 -20.42 -2.34 10.28
CA TYR A 131 -20.85 -2.62 11.65
C TYR A 131 -21.57 -3.96 11.71
N ILE A 132 -21.27 -4.75 12.74
CA ILE A 132 -21.93 -6.03 13.02
C ILE A 132 -22.44 -5.98 14.46
N ASN A 133 -23.74 -5.88 14.62
CA ASN A 133 -24.40 -5.75 15.91
C ASN A 133 -24.91 -7.12 16.39
N PHE A 134 -24.52 -7.52 17.60
CA PHE A 134 -24.88 -8.77 18.25
C PHE A 134 -25.77 -8.50 19.48
N PRO A 135 -27.08 -8.55 19.33
CA PRO A 135 -28.00 -8.26 20.43
C PRO A 135 -27.77 -9.13 21.65
N GLY A 136 -27.67 -8.52 22.83
CA GLY A 136 -27.53 -9.22 24.11
C GLY A 136 -26.09 -9.66 24.46
N GLN A 137 -25.08 -9.20 23.71
CA GLN A 137 -23.68 -9.51 23.99
C GLN A 137 -22.92 -8.34 24.65
N ASP A 138 -23.64 -7.44 25.32
CA ASP A 138 -23.06 -6.29 26.04
C ASP A 138 -22.26 -6.74 27.29
N ASN A 139 -22.72 -7.82 27.95
CA ASN A 139 -22.03 -8.39 29.08
C ASN A 139 -21.23 -9.61 28.65
N TYR A 140 -19.91 -9.52 28.78
CA TYR A 140 -18.98 -10.57 28.39
C TYR A 140 -17.83 -10.75 29.39
N THR A 141 -17.22 -11.93 29.36
CA THR A 141 -16.02 -12.30 30.11
C THR A 141 -15.07 -13.06 29.21
N ASP A 142 -13.89 -13.41 29.73
CA ASP A 142 -12.90 -14.24 29.05
C ASP A 142 -12.53 -13.69 27.66
N TYR A 143 -12.44 -12.35 27.56
CA TYR A 143 -12.19 -11.68 26.28
C TYR A 143 -10.73 -11.77 25.86
N ARG A 144 -10.53 -12.12 24.58
CA ARG A 144 -9.24 -12.07 23.90
C ARG A 144 -9.42 -11.68 22.44
N ARG A 145 -8.61 -10.77 21.94
CA ARG A 145 -8.43 -10.54 20.50
C ARG A 145 -6.98 -10.68 20.14
N GLU A 146 -6.71 -11.24 18.96
CA GLU A 146 -5.35 -11.46 18.49
C GLU A 146 -5.22 -11.29 16.98
N LEU A 147 -4.06 -10.83 16.53
CA LEU A 147 -3.58 -10.91 15.15
C LEU A 147 -2.44 -11.93 15.10
N SER A 148 -2.66 -13.02 14.39
CA SER A 148 -1.61 -13.99 14.08
C SER A 148 -0.88 -13.56 12.81
N LEU A 149 0.40 -13.18 12.95
CA LEU A 149 1.25 -12.83 11.81
C LEU A 149 1.58 -14.06 10.95
N ASP A 150 1.59 -15.26 11.53
CA ASP A 150 1.88 -16.51 10.82
C ASP A 150 0.75 -16.95 9.87
N SER A 151 -0.41 -16.33 9.97
CA SER A 151 -1.60 -16.69 9.20
C SER A 151 -2.39 -15.51 8.65
N ALA A 152 -1.93 -14.27 8.87
CA ALA A 152 -2.61 -13.03 8.49
C ALA A 152 -4.11 -13.05 8.83
N ARG A 153 -4.41 -13.38 10.07
CA ARG A 153 -5.77 -13.58 10.57
C ARG A 153 -5.96 -12.91 11.93
N VAL A 154 -7.05 -12.18 12.08
CA VAL A 154 -7.52 -11.69 13.38
C VAL A 154 -8.54 -12.67 13.96
N VAL A 155 -8.50 -12.86 15.26
CA VAL A 155 -9.48 -13.66 16.02
C VAL A 155 -9.94 -12.85 17.23
N THR A 156 -11.23 -12.92 17.52
CA THR A 156 -11.82 -12.42 18.77
C THR A 156 -12.59 -13.55 19.43
N GLU A 157 -12.26 -13.82 20.68
CA GLU A 157 -12.94 -14.84 21.51
C GLU A 157 -13.44 -14.20 22.80
N TYR A 158 -14.62 -14.60 23.25
CA TYR A 158 -15.22 -14.13 24.50
C TYR A 158 -16.40 -15.01 24.89
N LYS A 159 -16.84 -14.86 26.14
CA LYS A 159 -18.02 -15.56 26.67
C LYS A 159 -19.11 -14.54 26.99
N SER A 160 -20.34 -14.81 26.53
CA SER A 160 -21.52 -14.01 26.85
C SER A 160 -22.74 -14.90 27.04
N GLY A 161 -23.56 -14.63 28.06
CA GLY A 161 -24.72 -15.44 28.38
C GLY A 161 -24.40 -16.94 28.61
N GLY A 162 -23.19 -17.27 29.06
CA GLY A 162 -22.70 -18.63 29.27
C GLY A 162 -22.36 -19.38 27.95
N VAL A 163 -22.26 -18.71 26.83
CA VAL A 163 -21.87 -19.24 25.51
C VAL A 163 -20.50 -18.66 25.12
N ASN A 164 -19.60 -19.50 24.60
CA ASN A 164 -18.34 -19.08 24.07
C ASN A 164 -18.51 -18.75 22.58
N PHE A 165 -18.14 -17.51 22.21
CA PHE A 165 -18.19 -17.01 20.85
C PHE A 165 -16.78 -16.84 20.29
N LYS A 166 -16.63 -17.14 18.99
CA LYS A 166 -15.40 -16.91 18.24
C LYS A 166 -15.71 -16.25 16.91
N ARG A 167 -14.91 -15.24 16.57
CA ARG A 167 -14.95 -14.53 15.28
C ARG A 167 -13.57 -14.57 14.64
N GLU A 168 -13.50 -14.97 13.38
CA GLU A 168 -12.28 -14.98 12.58
C GLU A 168 -12.43 -13.97 11.43
N TYR A 169 -11.43 -13.11 11.27
CA TYR A 169 -11.42 -12.06 10.23
C TYR A 169 -10.22 -12.27 9.32
N ILE A 170 -10.45 -12.34 8.03
CA ILE A 170 -9.43 -12.56 7.01
C ILE A 170 -9.71 -11.64 5.81
N SER A 171 -8.71 -10.85 5.39
CA SER A 171 -8.67 -10.25 4.06
C SER A 171 -7.93 -11.20 3.14
N SER A 172 -8.65 -11.87 2.23
CA SER A 172 -8.11 -13.01 1.49
C SER A 172 -7.19 -12.59 0.36
N LEU A 173 -5.94 -13.09 0.35
CA LEU A 173 -5.02 -12.93 -0.78
C LEU A 173 -5.49 -13.67 -2.06
N SER A 174 -6.40 -14.62 -1.94
CA SER A 174 -6.82 -15.46 -3.07
C SER A 174 -8.09 -14.99 -3.80
N GLY A 175 -8.80 -13.95 -3.32
CA GLY A 175 -10.14 -13.68 -3.85
C GLY A 175 -10.66 -12.25 -3.73
N ASN A 176 -9.88 -11.27 -3.33
CA ASN A 176 -10.30 -9.88 -3.12
C ASN A 176 -11.59 -9.76 -2.28
N VAL A 177 -11.66 -10.52 -1.20
CA VAL A 177 -12.79 -10.59 -0.30
C VAL A 177 -12.33 -10.55 1.15
N ILE A 178 -13.03 -9.78 1.97
CA ILE A 178 -12.93 -9.83 3.43
C ILE A 178 -13.98 -10.81 3.93
N MET A 179 -13.58 -11.72 4.82
CA MET A 179 -14.43 -12.73 5.42
C MET A 179 -14.48 -12.56 6.94
N VAL A 180 -15.68 -12.58 7.50
CA VAL A 180 -15.91 -12.64 8.95
C VAL A 180 -16.66 -13.93 9.25
N HIS A 181 -15.98 -14.88 9.87
CA HIS A 181 -16.54 -16.18 10.23
C HIS A 181 -16.90 -16.21 11.70
N LEU A 182 -18.15 -16.54 11.97
CA LEU A 182 -18.80 -16.48 13.28
C LEU A 182 -19.17 -17.89 13.74
N THR A 183 -18.70 -18.29 14.92
CA THR A 183 -19.01 -19.58 15.55
C THR A 183 -19.34 -19.41 17.02
N ALA A 184 -20.05 -20.40 17.58
CA ALA A 184 -20.35 -20.50 19.00
C ALA A 184 -20.27 -21.96 19.44
N ASP A 185 -20.06 -22.21 20.74
CA ASP A 185 -20.01 -23.55 21.32
C ASP A 185 -21.41 -24.20 21.47
N ARG A 186 -22.48 -23.45 21.12
CA ARG A 186 -23.87 -23.97 21.09
C ARG A 186 -24.53 -23.61 19.75
N LYS A 187 -25.35 -24.54 19.25
CA LYS A 187 -26.13 -24.38 18.03
C LYS A 187 -27.18 -23.27 18.17
N GLY A 188 -27.45 -22.58 17.05
CA GLY A 188 -28.48 -21.56 16.96
C GLY A 188 -28.13 -20.24 17.64
N MET A 189 -26.90 -20.03 18.09
CA MET A 189 -26.52 -18.88 18.90
C MET A 189 -26.01 -17.69 18.06
N ILE A 190 -25.79 -17.87 16.75
CA ILE A 190 -25.32 -16.77 15.89
C ILE A 190 -26.53 -15.97 15.41
N THR A 191 -26.72 -14.81 16.01
CA THR A 191 -27.73 -13.81 15.63
C THR A 191 -27.08 -12.44 15.60
N CYS A 192 -27.08 -11.76 14.44
CA CYS A 192 -26.52 -10.43 14.27
C CYS A 192 -27.14 -9.68 13.10
N ASN A 193 -26.94 -8.37 13.11
CA ASN A 193 -27.31 -7.46 12.03
C ASN A 193 -26.04 -6.76 11.53
N ALA A 194 -25.78 -6.79 10.21
CA ALA A 194 -24.67 -6.08 9.63
C ALA A 194 -25.15 -4.97 8.69
N ASN A 195 -24.50 -3.81 8.75
CA ASN A 195 -24.75 -2.68 7.86
C ASN A 195 -23.46 -1.95 7.51
N MET A 196 -23.43 -1.30 6.36
CA MET A 196 -22.32 -0.47 5.93
C MET A 196 -22.67 1.00 6.04
N ILE A 197 -21.69 1.83 6.37
CA ILE A 197 -21.77 3.29 6.30
C ILE A 197 -20.52 3.84 5.61
N SER A 198 -20.60 5.06 5.07
CA SER A 198 -19.47 5.71 4.43
C SER A 198 -19.43 7.20 4.78
N PRO A 199 -18.24 7.78 4.98
CA PRO A 199 -18.07 9.23 5.12
C PRO A 199 -18.05 9.96 3.77
N GLN A 200 -18.10 9.24 2.65
CA GLN A 200 -18.10 9.81 1.30
C GLN A 200 -19.41 10.52 1.00
N GLN A 201 -19.38 11.42 0.01
CA GLN A 201 -20.59 12.10 -0.47
C GLN A 201 -21.31 11.26 -1.53
N ASP A 202 -22.59 11.54 -1.74
CA ASP A 202 -23.44 10.89 -2.75
C ASP A 202 -23.49 9.35 -2.60
N VAL A 203 -23.57 8.88 -1.35
CA VAL A 203 -23.63 7.45 -1.02
C VAL A 203 -25.08 6.97 -1.10
N THR A 204 -25.28 5.81 -1.71
CA THR A 204 -26.53 5.05 -1.71
C THR A 204 -26.35 3.69 -1.05
N ILE A 205 -27.34 3.26 -0.27
CA ILE A 205 -27.36 1.96 0.38
C ILE A 205 -28.64 1.24 -0.04
N ALA A 206 -28.52 0.00 -0.49
CA ALA A 206 -29.63 -0.81 -0.95
C ALA A 206 -29.53 -2.26 -0.47
N SER A 207 -30.65 -2.98 -0.55
CA SER A 207 -30.73 -4.44 -0.44
C SER A 207 -31.02 -5.04 -1.81
N GLU A 208 -30.16 -5.93 -2.29
CA GLU A 208 -30.32 -6.65 -3.56
C GLU A 208 -30.33 -8.15 -3.29
N GLY A 209 -31.51 -8.78 -3.29
CA GLY A 209 -31.63 -10.21 -2.93
C GLY A 209 -31.19 -10.46 -1.49
N LYS A 210 -30.07 -11.19 -1.29
CA LYS A 210 -29.46 -11.43 0.03
C LYS A 210 -28.23 -10.55 0.28
N GLU A 211 -28.01 -9.51 -0.52
CA GLU A 211 -26.85 -8.63 -0.42
C GLU A 211 -27.25 -7.27 0.14
N ILE A 212 -26.36 -6.64 0.87
CA ILE A 212 -26.36 -5.20 1.10
C ILE A 212 -25.32 -4.58 0.17
N VAL A 213 -25.68 -3.46 -0.45
CA VAL A 213 -24.88 -2.77 -1.45
C VAL A 213 -24.74 -1.31 -1.06
N LEU A 214 -23.50 -0.83 -0.98
CA LEU A 214 -23.19 0.57 -0.77
C LEU A 214 -22.39 1.06 -1.98
N SER A 215 -22.89 2.08 -2.67
CA SER A 215 -22.24 2.71 -3.82
C SER A 215 -22.08 4.20 -3.59
N GLY A 216 -21.01 4.78 -4.15
CA GLY A 216 -20.73 6.20 -4.02
C GLY A 216 -19.65 6.69 -4.96
N ILE A 217 -19.23 7.93 -4.76
CA ILE A 217 -18.16 8.60 -5.51
C ILE A 217 -17.16 9.17 -4.50
N SER A 218 -15.86 9.05 -4.80
CA SER A 218 -14.81 9.64 -3.96
C SER A 218 -14.93 11.16 -3.86
N GLY A 219 -14.42 11.72 -2.76
CA GLY A 219 -14.49 13.14 -2.45
C GLY A 219 -13.73 14.04 -3.41
N TRP A 220 -13.95 15.33 -3.27
CA TRP A 220 -13.19 16.36 -3.97
C TRP A 220 -12.08 16.93 -3.08
N HIS A 221 -11.03 17.44 -3.71
CA HIS A 221 -9.96 18.16 -3.03
C HIS A 221 -9.40 19.24 -3.96
N GLU A 222 -9.00 20.41 -3.42
CA GLU A 222 -8.40 21.52 -4.16
C GLU A 222 -9.12 21.91 -5.48
N GLY A 223 -10.45 21.89 -5.47
CA GLY A 223 -11.26 22.23 -6.65
C GLY A 223 -11.41 21.11 -7.67
N LEU A 224 -10.75 19.97 -7.51
CA LEU A 224 -10.92 18.79 -8.33
C LEU A 224 -11.97 17.84 -7.73
N LYS A 225 -13.11 17.70 -8.42
CA LYS A 225 -14.15 16.75 -8.03
C LYS A 225 -13.68 15.32 -8.20
N GLY A 226 -13.98 14.47 -7.22
CA GLY A 226 -13.79 13.03 -7.31
C GLY A 226 -14.57 12.40 -8.46
N LYS A 227 -13.96 11.39 -9.07
CA LYS A 227 -14.53 10.61 -10.18
C LYS A 227 -14.34 9.10 -10.01
N VAL A 228 -13.74 8.68 -8.90
CA VAL A 228 -13.67 7.27 -8.58
C VAL A 228 -15.05 6.82 -8.08
N LEU A 229 -15.75 6.07 -8.92
CA LEU A 229 -16.97 5.35 -8.52
C LEU A 229 -16.55 4.11 -7.74
N PHE A 230 -17.26 3.79 -6.68
CA PHE A 230 -17.01 2.59 -5.90
C PHE A 230 -18.30 1.89 -5.50
N THR A 231 -18.25 0.56 -5.42
CA THR A 231 -19.33 -0.27 -4.92
C THR A 231 -18.77 -1.33 -3.96
N GLY A 232 -19.26 -1.28 -2.71
CA GLY A 232 -19.07 -2.34 -1.73
C GLY A 232 -20.32 -3.23 -1.65
N ARG A 233 -20.10 -4.54 -1.56
CA ARG A 233 -21.17 -5.55 -1.42
C ARG A 233 -20.86 -6.49 -0.28
N ALA A 234 -21.87 -6.80 0.52
CA ALA A 234 -21.75 -7.84 1.54
C ALA A 234 -22.96 -8.77 1.54
N THR A 235 -22.69 -10.05 1.80
CA THR A 235 -23.70 -11.11 1.98
C THR A 235 -23.23 -12.10 3.05
N ALA A 236 -24.06 -13.08 3.40
CA ALA A 236 -23.64 -14.13 4.31
C ALA A 236 -24.14 -15.52 3.85
N THR A 237 -23.35 -16.55 4.23
CA THR A 237 -23.77 -17.95 4.23
C THR A 237 -23.89 -18.44 5.67
N THR A 238 -24.79 -19.40 5.93
CA THR A 238 -25.01 -19.94 7.28
C THR A 238 -25.15 -21.45 7.27
N ILE A 239 -24.77 -22.08 8.38
CA ILE A 239 -25.19 -23.44 8.75
C ILE A 239 -26.32 -23.27 9.77
N GLY A 240 -27.51 -23.77 9.45
CA GLY A 240 -28.72 -23.47 10.22
C GLY A 240 -29.17 -22.00 10.12
N GLY A 241 -30.25 -21.65 10.79
CA GLY A 241 -30.77 -20.29 10.84
C GLY A 241 -31.22 -19.71 9.50
N THR A 242 -31.26 -18.39 9.41
CA THR A 242 -31.72 -17.66 8.21
C THR A 242 -30.87 -16.42 7.95
N VAL A 243 -30.76 -16.05 6.64
CA VAL A 243 -30.14 -14.80 6.17
C VAL A 243 -31.13 -14.02 5.33
N VAL A 244 -31.35 -12.77 5.68
CA VAL A 244 -32.21 -11.82 4.96
C VAL A 244 -31.51 -10.48 4.82
N SER A 245 -31.61 -9.84 3.66
CA SER A 245 -31.22 -8.44 3.47
C SER A 245 -32.49 -7.61 3.29
N LYS A 246 -32.64 -6.57 4.11
CA LYS A 246 -33.75 -5.64 4.06
C LYS A 246 -33.30 -4.24 4.51
N ASP A 247 -33.73 -3.23 3.76
CA ASP A 247 -33.49 -1.80 4.09
C ASP A 247 -31.98 -1.48 4.35
N GLY A 248 -31.07 -2.09 3.59
CA GLY A 248 -29.63 -1.92 3.74
C GLY A 248 -29.00 -2.65 4.93
N VAL A 249 -29.75 -3.54 5.58
CA VAL A 249 -29.29 -4.35 6.71
C VAL A 249 -29.30 -5.83 6.37
N LEU A 250 -28.16 -6.50 6.57
CA LEU A 250 -28.03 -7.95 6.47
C LEU A 250 -28.33 -8.57 7.85
N GLN A 251 -29.39 -9.37 7.94
CA GLN A 251 -29.85 -10.00 9.17
C GLN A 251 -29.53 -11.49 9.16
N ILE A 252 -28.84 -11.97 10.18
CA ILE A 252 -28.55 -13.38 10.43
C ILE A 252 -29.29 -13.75 11.73
N LYS A 253 -30.10 -14.82 11.71
CA LYS A 253 -30.87 -15.25 12.88
C LYS A 253 -30.76 -16.74 13.14
N GLY A 254 -30.33 -17.10 14.34
CA GLY A 254 -30.34 -18.46 14.88
C GLY A 254 -29.45 -19.46 14.10
N ALA A 255 -28.33 -19.01 13.56
CA ALA A 255 -27.40 -19.89 12.86
C ALA A 255 -26.48 -20.64 13.84
N ASP A 256 -26.04 -21.84 13.45
CA ASP A 256 -24.98 -22.60 14.15
C ASP A 256 -23.62 -21.98 13.82
N GLU A 257 -23.41 -21.63 12.56
CA GLU A 257 -22.25 -20.91 12.04
C GLU A 257 -22.70 -19.90 10.97
N ALA A 258 -21.94 -18.81 10.81
CA ALA A 258 -22.18 -17.85 9.73
C ALA A 258 -20.85 -17.33 9.18
N THR A 259 -20.81 -17.03 7.88
CA THR A 259 -19.70 -16.30 7.26
C THR A 259 -20.24 -15.12 6.50
N ILE A 260 -19.83 -13.91 6.88
CA ILE A 260 -20.07 -12.68 6.14
C ILE A 260 -18.92 -12.51 5.15
N TYR A 261 -19.27 -12.26 3.88
CA TYR A 261 -18.34 -11.95 2.79
C TYR A 261 -18.56 -10.50 2.38
N LEU A 262 -17.48 -9.75 2.25
CA LEU A 262 -17.49 -8.36 1.82
C LEU A 262 -16.44 -8.14 0.74
N THR A 263 -16.80 -7.46 -0.33
CA THR A 263 -15.87 -6.98 -1.35
C THR A 263 -16.15 -5.52 -1.69
N ILE A 264 -15.12 -4.81 -2.15
CA ILE A 264 -15.20 -3.43 -2.64
C ILE A 264 -14.49 -3.40 -3.98
N ALA A 265 -15.04 -2.67 -4.93
CA ALA A 265 -14.43 -2.44 -6.23
C ALA A 265 -14.65 -0.99 -6.66
N THR A 266 -13.77 -0.49 -7.52
CA THR A 266 -13.85 0.85 -8.09
C THR A 266 -13.87 0.81 -9.61
N ASN A 267 -14.15 1.94 -10.25
CA ASN A 267 -14.02 2.12 -11.69
C ASN A 267 -12.58 2.43 -12.14
N PHE A 268 -11.61 2.46 -11.24
CA PHE A 268 -10.20 2.69 -11.56
C PHE A 268 -9.60 1.49 -12.30
N ARG A 269 -8.91 1.74 -13.42
CA ARG A 269 -8.14 0.75 -14.17
C ARG A 269 -6.65 1.08 -14.18
N LYS A 270 -6.31 2.37 -14.35
CA LYS A 270 -4.96 2.92 -14.26
C LYS A 270 -5.03 4.43 -14.07
N TYR A 271 -3.92 5.08 -13.79
CA TYR A 271 -3.83 6.50 -13.42
C TYR A 271 -4.54 7.47 -14.39
N ASN A 272 -4.72 7.11 -15.66
CA ASN A 272 -5.41 7.91 -16.67
C ASN A 272 -6.67 7.22 -17.26
N ASP A 273 -7.12 6.13 -16.67
CA ASP A 273 -8.31 5.37 -17.11
C ASP A 273 -9.18 4.95 -15.92
N ILE A 274 -10.36 5.55 -15.83
CA ILE A 274 -11.40 5.28 -14.84
C ILE A 274 -12.68 4.74 -15.52
N SER A 275 -12.54 3.96 -16.59
CA SER A 275 -13.65 3.38 -17.34
C SER A 275 -14.11 2.02 -16.84
N GLY A 276 -13.61 1.54 -15.70
CA GLY A 276 -14.02 0.28 -15.09
C GLY A 276 -15.48 0.28 -14.65
N ASN A 277 -16.01 -0.90 -14.39
CA ASN A 277 -17.38 -1.09 -13.89
C ASN A 277 -17.35 -1.68 -12.48
N ASP A 278 -17.31 -0.80 -11.47
CA ASP A 278 -17.25 -1.13 -10.05
C ASP A 278 -18.40 -2.06 -9.61
N THR A 279 -19.60 -1.80 -10.08
CA THR A 279 -20.80 -2.61 -9.78
C THR A 279 -20.69 -4.04 -10.29
N LEU A 280 -20.22 -4.22 -11.54
CA LEU A 280 -20.06 -5.55 -12.12
C LEU A 280 -18.89 -6.30 -11.48
N ILE A 281 -17.76 -5.61 -11.24
CA ILE A 281 -16.58 -6.21 -10.62
C ILE A 281 -16.91 -6.68 -9.21
N SER A 282 -17.51 -5.83 -8.37
CA SER A 282 -17.88 -6.20 -7.00
C SER A 282 -18.87 -7.35 -6.94
N ARG A 283 -19.90 -7.35 -7.83
CA ARG A 283 -20.86 -8.43 -7.90
C ARG A 283 -20.20 -9.76 -8.26
N ASN A 284 -19.39 -9.78 -9.31
CA ASN A 284 -18.74 -11.01 -9.78
C ASN A 284 -17.77 -11.55 -8.72
N THR A 285 -17.00 -10.67 -8.07
CA THR A 285 -16.06 -11.06 -6.99
C THR A 285 -16.80 -11.68 -5.82
N LEU A 286 -17.90 -11.06 -5.36
CA LEU A 286 -18.69 -11.59 -4.24
C LEU A 286 -19.32 -12.94 -4.61
N HIS A 287 -19.95 -13.03 -5.79
CA HIS A 287 -20.59 -14.26 -6.24
C HIS A 287 -19.60 -15.41 -6.44
N GLU A 288 -18.37 -15.13 -6.84
CA GLU A 288 -17.34 -16.17 -6.91
C GLU A 288 -16.89 -16.61 -5.52
N ALA A 289 -16.69 -15.68 -4.59
CA ALA A 289 -16.27 -15.98 -3.24
C ALA A 289 -17.25 -16.92 -2.50
N VAL A 290 -18.56 -16.65 -2.60
CA VAL A 290 -19.58 -17.45 -1.88
C VAL A 290 -19.79 -18.85 -2.43
N LYS A 291 -19.23 -19.20 -3.58
CA LYS A 291 -19.27 -20.58 -4.12
C LYS A 291 -18.39 -21.55 -3.32
N SER A 292 -17.38 -21.03 -2.63
CA SER A 292 -16.45 -21.84 -1.85
C SER A 292 -16.75 -21.75 -0.36
N PRO A 293 -16.74 -22.86 0.41
CA PRO A 293 -16.84 -22.82 1.85
C PRO A 293 -15.70 -21.98 2.48
N PHE A 294 -15.97 -21.33 3.61
CA PHE A 294 -14.98 -20.54 4.34
C PHE A 294 -13.66 -21.29 4.57
N ALA A 295 -13.73 -22.55 4.98
CA ALA A 295 -12.53 -23.38 5.24
C ALA A 295 -11.62 -23.49 3.99
N GLN A 296 -12.20 -23.60 2.79
CA GLN A 296 -11.45 -23.69 1.54
C GLN A 296 -10.78 -22.35 1.19
N LEU A 297 -11.50 -21.23 1.32
CA LEU A 297 -10.94 -19.89 1.06
C LEU A 297 -9.86 -19.55 2.08
N LYS A 298 -10.07 -19.90 3.34
CA LYS A 298 -9.09 -19.76 4.42
C LYS A 298 -7.81 -20.55 4.11
N GLN A 299 -7.95 -21.81 3.64
CA GLN A 299 -6.78 -22.62 3.29
C GLN A 299 -6.00 -22.02 2.12
N LYS A 300 -6.69 -21.58 1.05
CA LYS A 300 -6.05 -20.89 -0.09
C LYS A 300 -5.32 -19.61 0.34
N HIS A 301 -5.92 -18.82 1.22
CA HIS A 301 -5.27 -17.65 1.81
C HIS A 301 -4.00 -18.03 2.56
N TYR A 302 -4.06 -19.06 3.42
CA TYR A 302 -2.91 -19.52 4.18
C TYR A 302 -1.77 -20.04 3.29
N ASP A 303 -2.09 -20.76 2.24
CA ASP A 303 -1.08 -21.30 1.31
C ASP A 303 -0.34 -20.17 0.60
N LEU A 304 -1.06 -19.16 0.07
CA LEU A 304 -0.47 -17.99 -0.56
C LEU A 304 0.33 -17.15 0.45
N TYR A 305 -0.26 -16.83 1.59
CA TYR A 305 0.40 -16.00 2.59
C TYR A 305 1.69 -16.64 3.12
N ARG A 306 1.63 -17.90 3.51
CA ARG A 306 2.77 -18.65 4.04
C ARG A 306 3.86 -18.91 3.02
N SER A 307 3.54 -18.96 1.73
CA SER A 307 4.53 -19.06 0.67
C SER A 307 5.47 -17.84 0.62
N GLN A 308 5.02 -16.70 1.13
CA GLN A 308 5.79 -15.46 1.28
C GLN A 308 6.33 -15.29 2.70
N PHE A 309 5.44 -15.31 3.69
CA PHE A 309 5.80 -15.05 5.08
C PHE A 309 6.77 -16.09 5.65
N GLY A 310 6.59 -17.36 5.33
CA GLY A 310 7.40 -18.48 5.85
C GLY A 310 8.84 -18.57 5.31
N ARG A 311 9.24 -17.69 4.40
CA ARG A 311 10.60 -17.71 3.79
C ARG A 311 11.69 -17.23 4.72
N VAL A 312 11.34 -16.41 5.72
CA VAL A 312 12.29 -15.82 6.66
C VAL A 312 11.80 -16.01 8.08
N CYS A 313 12.68 -16.49 8.94
CA CYS A 313 12.47 -16.62 10.38
C CYS A 313 13.63 -15.92 11.09
N LEU A 314 13.31 -15.04 12.03
CA LEU A 314 14.25 -14.47 12.99
C LEU A 314 13.98 -15.14 14.34
N ASP A 315 15.01 -15.70 14.97
CA ASP A 315 14.95 -16.34 16.28
C ASP A 315 16.02 -15.72 17.18
N LEU A 316 15.63 -14.92 18.14
CA LEU A 316 16.49 -14.26 19.11
C LEU A 316 16.42 -14.92 20.49
N GLY A 317 15.59 -15.96 20.64
CA GLY A 317 15.49 -16.69 21.89
C GLY A 317 14.08 -17.14 22.26
N LYS A 318 13.83 -17.32 23.56
CA LYS A 318 12.55 -17.82 24.06
C LYS A 318 11.56 -16.68 24.29
N ASP A 319 10.30 -16.92 23.97
CA ASP A 319 9.21 -16.04 24.37
C ASP A 319 8.94 -16.20 25.88
N LEU A 320 9.52 -15.30 26.66
CA LEU A 320 9.35 -15.28 28.12
C LEU A 320 8.09 -14.53 28.58
N TYR A 321 7.43 -13.82 27.68
CA TYR A 321 6.30 -12.93 27.97
C TYR A 321 5.06 -13.24 27.13
N ALA A 322 4.92 -14.49 26.67
CA ALA A 322 3.77 -14.95 25.87
C ALA A 322 2.41 -14.76 26.58
N ASP A 323 2.41 -14.75 27.90
CA ASP A 323 1.23 -14.53 28.76
C ASP A 323 0.88 -13.03 28.95
N ARG A 324 1.72 -12.11 28.46
CA ARG A 324 1.50 -10.67 28.54
C ARG A 324 0.92 -10.11 27.25
N THR A 325 0.00 -9.16 27.41
CA THR A 325 -0.59 -8.44 26.25
C THR A 325 0.46 -7.63 25.51
N THR A 326 0.24 -7.39 24.22
CA THR A 326 1.23 -6.67 23.38
C THR A 326 1.46 -5.23 23.86
N ASP A 327 0.43 -4.52 24.32
CA ASP A 327 0.54 -3.18 24.88
C ASP A 327 1.41 -3.19 26.15
N TRP A 328 1.21 -4.17 27.05
CA TRP A 328 2.07 -4.33 28.23
C TRP A 328 3.54 -4.56 27.84
N ARG A 329 3.80 -5.45 26.87
CA ARG A 329 5.16 -5.78 26.40
C ARG A 329 5.88 -4.55 25.83
N VAL A 330 5.15 -3.72 25.04
CA VAL A 330 5.69 -2.48 24.49
C VAL A 330 6.02 -1.45 25.59
N GLU A 331 5.09 -1.26 26.53
CA GLU A 331 5.25 -0.30 27.63
C GLU A 331 6.44 -0.64 28.53
N HIS A 332 6.64 -1.94 28.81
CA HIS A 332 7.67 -2.43 29.74
C HIS A 332 8.95 -2.94 29.03
N PHE A 333 9.12 -2.65 27.75
CA PHE A 333 10.24 -3.18 26.96
C PHE A 333 11.62 -2.85 27.57
N LYS A 334 11.80 -1.62 28.07
CA LYS A 334 13.08 -1.18 28.68
C LYS A 334 13.46 -1.95 29.93
N GLU A 335 12.47 -2.49 30.64
CA GLU A 335 12.65 -3.17 31.93
C GLU A 335 12.96 -4.65 31.75
N HIS A 336 12.52 -5.24 30.64
CA HIS A 336 12.47 -6.69 30.48
C HIS A 336 13.32 -7.24 29.32
N ASN A 337 13.87 -6.38 28.44
CA ASN A 337 14.66 -6.81 27.27
C ASN A 337 13.97 -7.96 26.49
N ASP A 338 12.75 -7.70 26.03
CA ASP A 338 11.88 -8.70 25.38
C ASP A 338 12.35 -8.99 23.95
N GLU A 339 13.24 -9.96 23.79
CA GLU A 339 13.84 -10.33 22.49
C GLU A 339 12.78 -10.84 21.50
N HIS A 340 11.79 -11.57 21.97
CA HIS A 340 10.72 -12.09 21.11
C HIS A 340 9.78 -10.96 20.61
N LEU A 341 9.63 -9.86 21.36
CA LEU A 341 8.91 -8.69 20.84
C LEU A 341 9.66 -8.05 19.66
N VAL A 342 11.01 -8.08 19.67
CA VAL A 342 11.83 -7.62 18.53
C VAL A 342 11.63 -8.52 17.31
N GLU A 343 11.61 -9.87 17.51
CA GLU A 343 11.26 -10.82 16.45
C GLU A 343 9.87 -10.53 15.87
N THR A 344 8.89 -10.33 16.75
CA THR A 344 7.50 -10.04 16.37
C THR A 344 7.43 -8.72 15.59
N TYR A 345 8.17 -7.69 15.99
CA TYR A 345 8.22 -6.41 15.31
C TYR A 345 8.83 -6.51 13.91
N PHE A 346 9.92 -7.27 13.75
CA PHE A 346 10.50 -7.58 12.44
C PHE A 346 9.48 -8.30 11.53
N GLN A 347 8.82 -9.33 12.04
CA GLN A 347 7.81 -10.08 11.29
C GLN A 347 6.56 -9.23 11.00
N PHE A 348 6.22 -8.28 11.89
CA PHE A 348 5.12 -7.36 11.65
C PHE A 348 5.41 -6.42 10.47
N GLY A 349 6.65 -5.94 10.32
CA GLY A 349 7.07 -5.18 9.13
C GLY A 349 6.89 -5.99 7.84
N ARG A 350 7.29 -7.26 7.82
CA ARG A 350 7.06 -8.16 6.68
C ARG A 350 5.57 -8.42 6.42
N TYR A 351 4.79 -8.62 7.47
CA TYR A 351 3.33 -8.74 7.42
C TYR A 351 2.70 -7.52 6.74
N LEU A 352 3.05 -6.32 7.16
CA LEU A 352 2.51 -5.08 6.59
C LEU A 352 2.81 -4.98 5.09
N LEU A 353 4.02 -5.30 4.66
CA LEU A 353 4.38 -5.27 3.23
C LEU A 353 3.59 -6.30 2.42
N ILE A 354 3.46 -7.54 2.91
CA ILE A 354 2.65 -8.59 2.26
C ILE A 354 1.19 -8.17 2.13
N CYS A 355 0.64 -7.51 3.16
CA CYS A 355 -0.75 -7.05 3.16
C CYS A 355 -1.02 -5.81 2.29
N THR A 356 0.01 -5.11 1.81
CA THR A 356 -0.15 -3.80 1.15
C THR A 356 0.50 -3.69 -0.22
N SER A 357 1.26 -4.70 -0.68
CA SER A 357 2.05 -4.59 -1.91
C SER A 357 2.14 -5.91 -2.69
N GLN A 358 1.00 -6.43 -3.15
CA GLN A 358 1.00 -7.63 -4.01
C GLN A 358 1.10 -7.23 -5.50
N PRO A 359 1.68 -8.08 -6.37
CA PRO A 359 1.71 -7.82 -7.80
C PRO A 359 0.32 -7.49 -8.38
N GLY A 360 0.23 -6.42 -9.17
CA GLY A 360 -1.01 -5.94 -9.80
C GLY A 360 -1.86 -5.00 -8.95
N THR A 361 -1.36 -4.57 -7.79
CA THR A 361 -1.99 -3.56 -6.92
C THR A 361 -1.19 -2.25 -6.92
N GLN A 362 -1.64 -1.25 -6.15
CA GLN A 362 -0.92 0.01 -5.94
C GLN A 362 0.15 -0.17 -4.83
N PRO A 363 1.20 0.68 -4.81
CA PRO A 363 2.11 0.72 -3.67
C PRO A 363 1.42 1.11 -2.36
N PRO A 364 1.98 0.76 -1.19
CA PRO A 364 1.50 1.27 0.08
C PRO A 364 1.65 2.79 0.15
N THR A 365 0.61 3.46 0.65
CA THR A 365 0.62 4.89 0.97
C THR A 365 1.43 5.16 2.25
N LEU A 366 1.46 6.42 2.74
CA LEU A 366 2.06 6.74 4.05
C LEU A 366 1.47 5.90 5.20
N GLN A 367 0.22 5.46 5.07
CA GLN A 367 -0.47 4.63 6.06
C GLN A 367 -0.69 3.17 5.58
N GLY A 368 0.09 2.72 4.60
CA GLY A 368 -0.12 1.41 3.98
C GLY A 368 -1.39 1.39 3.14
N ILE A 369 -2.37 0.56 3.54
CA ILE A 369 -3.71 0.51 2.93
C ILE A 369 -4.81 1.00 3.89
N TRP A 370 -4.47 1.29 5.16
CA TRP A 370 -5.41 1.62 6.22
C TRP A 370 -5.47 3.12 6.47
N ASN A 371 -6.67 3.69 6.38
CA ASN A 371 -6.93 5.11 6.62
C ASN A 371 -8.41 5.33 6.97
N ASP A 372 -8.70 6.01 8.07
CA ASP A 372 -10.06 6.31 8.53
C ASP A 372 -10.50 7.76 8.24
N LYS A 373 -9.65 8.58 7.60
CA LYS A 373 -9.91 10.01 7.41
C LYS A 373 -10.09 10.36 5.95
N MET A 374 -11.05 11.25 5.65
CA MET A 374 -11.23 11.83 4.32
C MET A 374 -10.06 12.73 3.91
N LEU A 375 -9.39 13.34 4.89
CA LEU A 375 -8.18 14.13 4.73
C LEU A 375 -7.16 13.67 5.77
N PRO A 376 -6.40 12.61 5.50
CA PRO A 376 -5.37 12.10 6.41
C PRO A 376 -4.16 13.03 6.44
N SER A 377 -3.26 12.82 7.41
CA SER A 377 -1.99 13.54 7.48
C SER A 377 -1.21 13.37 6.18
N TRP A 378 -0.74 14.50 5.63
CA TRP A 378 -0.05 14.57 4.33
C TRP A 378 -0.82 13.85 3.20
N ASP A 379 -2.16 13.86 3.27
CA ASP A 379 -3.08 13.22 2.32
C ASP A 379 -2.88 11.71 2.17
N SER A 380 -2.04 11.10 2.98
CA SER A 380 -1.58 9.71 2.82
C SER A 380 -1.07 9.42 1.41
N LYS A 381 -0.37 10.38 0.81
CA LYS A 381 0.20 10.29 -0.55
C LYS A 381 1.39 9.34 -0.64
N TYR A 382 1.91 9.16 -1.85
CA TYR A 382 3.19 8.52 -2.10
C TYR A 382 4.31 9.55 -1.98
N THR A 383 4.93 9.65 -0.82
CA THR A 383 6.02 10.60 -0.56
C THR A 383 7.34 9.99 -1.01
N CYS A 384 7.95 10.60 -2.03
CA CYS A 384 9.08 10.08 -2.80
C CYS A 384 10.42 10.73 -2.41
N ASN A 385 10.49 11.39 -1.25
CA ASN A 385 11.75 11.90 -0.72
C ASN A 385 12.25 11.06 0.47
N ILE A 386 11.56 9.98 0.86
CA ILE A 386 11.98 8.97 1.82
C ILE A 386 10.92 7.85 2.04
N ASN A 387 9.62 8.20 2.24
CA ASN A 387 8.67 7.26 2.83
C ASN A 387 8.32 6.09 1.90
N LEU A 388 8.11 6.35 0.62
CA LEU A 388 7.81 5.31 -0.36
C LEU A 388 9.00 4.37 -0.52
N GLU A 389 10.21 4.92 -0.61
CA GLU A 389 11.46 4.18 -0.68
C GLU A 389 11.64 3.29 0.56
N MET A 390 11.45 3.88 1.75
CA MET A 390 11.60 3.18 3.02
C MET A 390 10.60 2.02 3.16
N ASN A 391 9.37 2.15 2.65
CA ASN A 391 8.40 1.07 2.63
C ASN A 391 8.92 -0.18 1.90
N TYR A 392 9.79 0.00 0.89
CA TYR A 392 10.32 -1.09 0.08
C TYR A 392 11.73 -1.57 0.45
N TRP A 393 12.45 -0.87 1.32
CA TRP A 393 13.78 -1.31 1.75
C TRP A 393 13.84 -2.75 2.30
N PRO A 394 12.83 -3.24 3.03
CA PRO A 394 12.86 -4.62 3.49
C PRO A 394 12.51 -5.66 2.41
N ALA A 395 11.98 -5.26 1.24
CA ALA A 395 11.46 -6.21 0.26
C ALA A 395 12.51 -7.21 -0.21
N GLU A 396 13.66 -6.73 -0.67
CA GLU A 396 14.72 -7.59 -1.19
C GLU A 396 15.42 -8.35 -0.06
N VAL A 397 15.91 -7.65 0.96
CA VAL A 397 16.67 -8.25 2.08
C VAL A 397 15.87 -9.24 2.91
N ALA A 398 14.54 -9.10 2.96
CA ALA A 398 13.64 -9.98 3.70
C ALA A 398 12.93 -11.02 2.80
N ASN A 399 13.49 -11.29 1.60
CA ASN A 399 13.02 -12.31 0.67
C ASN A 399 11.54 -12.15 0.26
N LEU A 400 11.20 -10.94 -0.17
CA LEU A 400 9.87 -10.53 -0.64
C LEU A 400 9.97 -9.72 -1.95
N SER A 401 10.94 -10.07 -2.81
CA SER A 401 11.26 -9.34 -4.05
C SER A 401 10.07 -9.11 -4.97
N GLU A 402 9.15 -10.07 -5.08
CA GLU A 402 7.96 -9.94 -5.92
C GLU A 402 7.01 -8.81 -5.46
N LEU A 403 7.11 -8.39 -4.21
CA LEU A 403 6.29 -7.30 -3.66
C LEU A 403 6.76 -5.91 -4.11
N THR A 404 7.88 -5.81 -4.81
CA THR A 404 8.34 -4.57 -5.45
C THR A 404 7.59 -4.26 -6.75
N ALA A 405 6.83 -5.21 -7.29
CA ALA A 405 6.12 -5.04 -8.57
C ALA A 405 5.18 -3.82 -8.61
N PRO A 406 4.40 -3.46 -7.56
CA PRO A 406 3.61 -2.24 -7.56
C PRO A 406 4.47 -0.96 -7.64
N LEU A 407 5.63 -0.92 -6.97
CA LEU A 407 6.57 0.19 -7.07
C LEU A 407 7.10 0.34 -8.49
N PHE A 408 7.49 -0.75 -9.14
CA PHE A 408 8.00 -0.72 -10.52
C PHE A 408 6.93 -0.25 -11.51
N SER A 409 5.67 -0.64 -11.29
CA SER A 409 4.53 -0.13 -12.06
C SER A 409 4.35 1.37 -11.86
N LEU A 410 4.44 1.87 -10.62
CA LEU A 410 4.39 3.30 -10.33
C LEU A 410 5.56 4.04 -11.00
N ILE A 411 6.80 3.55 -10.92
CA ILE A 411 7.97 4.16 -11.55
C ILE A 411 7.76 4.29 -13.06
N LYS A 412 7.24 3.26 -13.69
CA LYS A 412 6.90 3.29 -15.11
C LYS A 412 5.86 4.36 -15.42
N ASP A 413 4.77 4.40 -14.67
CA ASP A 413 3.70 5.40 -14.85
C ASP A 413 4.23 6.83 -14.67
N VAL A 414 4.99 7.11 -13.59
CA VAL A 414 5.54 8.46 -13.34
C VAL A 414 6.67 8.82 -14.31
N SER A 415 7.35 7.84 -14.91
CA SER A 415 8.29 8.12 -15.99
C SER A 415 7.58 8.65 -17.24
N GLU A 416 6.36 8.18 -17.53
CA GLU A 416 5.55 8.68 -18.64
C GLU A 416 5.02 10.09 -18.36
N THR A 417 4.39 10.32 -17.21
CA THR A 417 3.85 11.65 -16.84
C THR A 417 4.96 12.67 -16.59
N GLY A 418 6.07 12.23 -16.01
CA GLY A 418 7.25 13.04 -15.72
C GLY A 418 7.97 13.58 -16.97
N ARG A 419 7.81 12.96 -18.14
CA ARG A 419 8.34 13.48 -19.41
C ARG A 419 7.65 14.78 -19.80
N GLU A 420 6.35 14.88 -19.59
CA GLU A 420 5.61 16.11 -19.84
C GLU A 420 6.03 17.20 -18.85
N THR A 421 6.16 16.85 -17.57
CA THR A 421 6.63 17.77 -16.53
C THR A 421 8.05 18.27 -16.80
N ALA A 422 8.97 17.40 -17.22
CA ALA A 422 10.33 17.78 -17.57
C ALA A 422 10.35 18.79 -18.74
N ARG A 423 9.56 18.56 -19.77
CA ARG A 423 9.45 19.49 -20.92
C ARG A 423 8.79 20.81 -20.53
N THR A 424 7.68 20.75 -19.80
CA THR A 424 6.87 21.92 -19.45
C THR A 424 7.62 22.82 -18.47
N MET A 425 8.13 22.27 -17.37
CA MET A 425 8.73 23.07 -16.29
C MET A 425 10.21 23.40 -16.55
N TYR A 426 10.97 22.49 -17.17
CA TYR A 426 12.43 22.61 -17.28
C TYR A 426 12.92 22.78 -18.73
N GLY A 427 12.08 22.47 -19.72
CA GLY A 427 12.51 22.45 -21.12
C GLY A 427 13.51 21.33 -21.42
N ALA A 428 13.49 20.26 -20.67
CA ALA A 428 14.40 19.13 -20.73
C ALA A 428 13.73 17.85 -21.24
N ASP A 429 14.52 16.97 -21.83
CA ASP A 429 14.13 15.58 -22.13
C ASP A 429 14.31 14.70 -20.90
N GLY A 430 13.89 13.44 -21.02
CA GLY A 430 13.86 12.49 -19.91
C GLY A 430 12.61 12.69 -19.06
N TRP A 431 12.65 12.40 -17.77
CA TRP A 431 11.52 12.57 -16.86
C TRP A 431 11.95 13.06 -15.48
N VAL A 432 11.06 13.77 -14.82
CA VAL A 432 11.25 14.30 -13.46
C VAL A 432 10.10 13.83 -12.55
N LEU A 433 10.43 13.53 -11.32
CA LEU A 433 9.51 13.37 -10.20
C LEU A 433 10.01 14.23 -9.05
N HIS A 434 9.13 15.04 -8.48
CA HIS A 434 9.41 15.79 -7.27
C HIS A 434 9.12 14.95 -6.01
N HIS A 435 8.99 15.58 -4.85
CA HIS A 435 8.96 14.88 -3.56
C HIS A 435 7.71 14.03 -3.30
N ASN A 436 6.62 14.19 -4.05
CA ASN A 436 5.37 13.46 -3.86
C ASN A 436 4.69 13.12 -5.20
N THR A 437 3.93 12.04 -5.19
CA THR A 437 2.94 11.72 -6.21
C THR A 437 1.67 11.14 -5.57
N ASP A 438 0.63 10.88 -6.37
CA ASP A 438 -0.64 10.32 -5.94
C ASP A 438 -1.12 9.21 -6.88
N LEU A 439 -2.38 8.76 -6.74
CA LEU A 439 -2.96 7.76 -7.64
C LEU A 439 -2.95 8.20 -9.11
N TRP A 440 -3.01 9.51 -9.36
CA TRP A 440 -3.06 10.12 -10.70
C TRP A 440 -1.69 10.34 -11.32
N ARG A 441 -0.62 9.95 -10.60
CA ARG A 441 0.78 10.05 -11.05
C ARG A 441 1.19 11.48 -11.41
N VAL A 442 0.76 12.45 -10.60
CA VAL A 442 1.28 13.82 -10.73
C VAL A 442 2.78 13.86 -10.43
N THR A 443 3.54 14.64 -11.15
CA THR A 443 5.01 14.71 -11.04
C THR A 443 5.56 16.12 -10.88
N GLY A 444 4.70 17.14 -10.96
CA GLY A 444 5.06 18.54 -10.70
C GLY A 444 5.44 18.77 -9.24
N ALA A 445 6.16 19.85 -8.97
CA ALA A 445 6.50 20.25 -7.61
C ALA A 445 5.24 20.73 -6.88
N ILE A 446 4.87 20.06 -5.78
CA ILE A 446 3.66 20.34 -5.00
C ILE A 446 3.98 20.89 -3.62
N ASP A 447 2.96 21.28 -2.86
CA ASP A 447 3.04 21.97 -1.58
C ASP A 447 3.70 23.37 -1.76
N LYS A 448 4.75 23.67 -1.01
CA LYS A 448 5.51 24.93 -1.12
C LYS A 448 6.97 24.63 -1.42
N ALA A 449 7.69 25.58 -1.98
CA ALA A 449 9.10 25.41 -2.31
C ALA A 449 9.97 24.89 -1.15
N PRO A 450 9.74 25.28 0.12
CA PRO A 450 10.50 24.73 1.25
C PRO A 450 10.48 23.21 1.41
N SER A 451 9.45 22.55 0.91
CA SER A 451 9.30 21.08 1.00
C SER A 451 9.33 20.40 -0.37
N GLY A 452 8.79 21.06 -1.39
CA GLY A 452 8.45 20.43 -2.68
C GLY A 452 9.40 20.71 -3.84
N LEU A 453 10.28 21.71 -3.74
CA LEU A 453 11.19 22.06 -4.84
C LEU A 453 12.42 21.15 -4.87
N TRP A 454 12.18 19.86 -5.06
CA TRP A 454 13.22 18.84 -5.04
C TRP A 454 13.07 17.91 -6.28
N PRO A 455 13.88 18.10 -7.33
CA PRO A 455 13.67 17.42 -8.62
C PRO A 455 14.38 16.06 -8.75
N THR A 456 14.93 15.51 -7.69
CA THR A 456 15.73 14.27 -7.70
C THR A 456 14.95 13.04 -7.24
N GLY A 457 13.64 13.13 -6.99
CA GLY A 457 12.80 11.99 -6.62
C GLY A 457 12.81 10.86 -7.65
N GLY A 458 12.83 11.20 -8.95
CA GLY A 458 12.96 10.20 -10.01
C GLY A 458 14.29 9.45 -9.99
N ALA A 459 15.37 10.11 -9.57
CA ALA A 459 16.67 9.46 -9.41
C ALA A 459 16.64 8.44 -8.26
N TRP A 460 16.01 8.78 -7.13
CA TRP A 460 15.91 7.85 -6.00
C TRP A 460 15.00 6.67 -6.32
N MET A 461 13.85 6.90 -6.95
CA MET A 461 13.00 5.80 -7.42
C MET A 461 13.75 4.84 -8.35
N ALA A 462 14.57 5.35 -9.25
CA ALA A 462 15.33 4.53 -10.20
C ALA A 462 16.37 3.61 -9.52
N GLN A 463 16.84 3.93 -8.30
CA GLN A 463 17.76 3.08 -7.54
C GLN A 463 17.13 1.72 -7.22
N HIS A 464 15.82 1.67 -6.92
CA HIS A 464 15.12 0.42 -6.65
C HIS A 464 15.14 -0.56 -7.83
N LEU A 465 15.17 -0.05 -9.07
CA LEU A 465 15.26 -0.88 -10.27
C LEU A 465 16.64 -1.57 -10.37
N TRP A 466 17.69 -0.83 -10.06
CA TRP A 466 19.06 -1.37 -10.04
C TRP A 466 19.25 -2.35 -8.88
N GLU A 467 18.77 -1.99 -7.70
CA GLU A 467 18.87 -2.83 -6.51
C GLU A 467 18.17 -4.19 -6.69
N HIS A 468 16.97 -4.20 -7.27
CA HIS A 468 16.29 -5.45 -7.63
C HIS A 468 17.14 -6.33 -8.54
N TYR A 469 17.81 -5.74 -9.54
CA TYR A 469 18.75 -6.48 -10.38
C TYR A 469 19.92 -7.04 -9.57
N LEU A 470 20.49 -6.30 -8.64
CA LEU A 470 21.58 -6.78 -7.80
C LEU A 470 21.19 -8.01 -6.95
N TYR A 471 19.96 -8.01 -6.42
CA TYR A 471 19.45 -9.14 -5.63
C TYR A 471 19.05 -10.36 -6.48
N THR A 472 18.51 -10.14 -7.67
CA THR A 472 17.94 -11.22 -8.49
C THR A 472 18.86 -11.71 -9.59
N GLY A 473 19.78 -10.89 -10.08
CA GLY A 473 20.60 -11.15 -11.26
C GLY A 473 19.80 -11.20 -12.58
N ASP A 474 18.53 -10.74 -12.58
CA ASP A 474 17.64 -10.82 -13.74
C ASP A 474 17.99 -9.75 -14.78
N LYS A 475 18.75 -10.16 -15.79
CA LYS A 475 19.13 -9.30 -16.92
C LYS A 475 17.96 -8.93 -17.82
N GLN A 476 16.91 -9.76 -17.89
CA GLN A 476 15.72 -9.44 -18.69
C GLN A 476 14.92 -8.32 -18.02
N PHE A 477 14.77 -8.42 -16.69
CA PHE A 477 14.20 -7.33 -15.91
C PHE A 477 15.01 -6.04 -16.10
N LEU A 478 16.34 -6.07 -15.89
CA LEU A 478 17.21 -4.90 -16.07
C LEU A 478 17.04 -4.27 -17.45
N ALA A 479 17.05 -5.06 -18.52
CA ALA A 479 16.84 -4.57 -19.87
C ALA A 479 15.47 -3.91 -20.04
N SER A 480 14.43 -4.43 -19.38
CA SER A 480 13.06 -3.92 -19.46
C SER A 480 12.87 -2.57 -18.76
N VAL A 481 13.66 -2.26 -17.72
CA VAL A 481 13.59 -1.02 -16.92
C VAL A 481 14.73 -0.04 -17.18
N TYR A 482 15.69 -0.42 -18.01
CA TYR A 482 16.82 0.45 -18.38
C TYR A 482 16.38 1.79 -19.00
N PRO A 483 15.34 1.85 -19.86
CA PRO A 483 14.86 3.12 -20.39
C PRO A 483 14.43 4.12 -19.30
N GLU A 484 13.80 3.68 -18.22
CA GLU A 484 13.38 4.52 -17.10
C GLU A 484 14.59 5.09 -16.36
N MET A 485 15.60 4.25 -16.07
CA MET A 485 16.85 4.66 -15.43
C MET A 485 17.62 5.66 -16.30
N ARG A 486 17.82 5.33 -17.58
CA ARG A 486 18.52 6.17 -18.56
C ARG A 486 17.84 7.54 -18.70
N ASP A 487 16.54 7.57 -18.80
CA ASP A 487 15.80 8.82 -19.06
C ASP A 487 15.69 9.71 -17.81
N ALA A 488 15.72 9.12 -16.59
CA ALA A 488 15.93 9.89 -15.35
C ALA A 488 17.32 10.56 -15.36
N ALA A 489 18.38 9.78 -15.70
CA ALA A 489 19.73 10.33 -15.83
C ALA A 489 19.82 11.41 -16.93
N ARG A 490 19.10 11.25 -18.05
CA ARG A 490 19.05 12.23 -19.14
C ARG A 490 18.47 13.57 -18.68
N PHE A 491 17.39 13.56 -17.91
CA PHE A 491 16.81 14.77 -17.32
C PHE A 491 17.84 15.51 -16.46
N LEU A 492 18.49 14.82 -15.55
CA LEU A 492 19.48 15.42 -14.65
C LEU A 492 20.69 15.97 -15.42
N ASN A 493 21.19 15.22 -16.41
CA ASN A 493 22.31 15.66 -17.24
C ASN A 493 22.01 16.97 -18.02
N GLN A 494 20.74 17.20 -18.38
CA GLN A 494 20.32 18.42 -19.08
C GLN A 494 19.99 19.59 -18.14
N THR A 495 19.67 19.31 -16.87
CA THR A 495 19.21 20.33 -15.91
C THR A 495 20.27 20.75 -14.91
N MET A 496 21.33 19.97 -14.74
CA MET A 496 22.50 20.40 -13.97
C MET A 496 23.09 21.68 -14.54
N VAL A 497 23.57 22.55 -13.66
CA VAL A 497 24.22 23.81 -14.00
C VAL A 497 25.61 23.89 -13.36
N ARG A 498 26.50 24.68 -13.96
CA ARG A 498 27.81 24.94 -13.35
C ARG A 498 27.69 25.96 -12.24
N ASN A 499 28.34 25.68 -11.12
CA ASN A 499 28.52 26.66 -10.05
C ASN A 499 29.34 27.86 -10.57
N PRO A 500 28.85 29.09 -10.42
CA PRO A 500 29.56 30.28 -10.92
C PRO A 500 30.93 30.50 -10.23
N ASN A 501 31.13 29.98 -9.02
CA ASN A 501 32.33 30.18 -8.22
C ASN A 501 33.37 29.04 -8.38
N ASN A 502 32.99 27.94 -9.06
CA ASN A 502 33.88 26.80 -9.32
C ASN A 502 33.38 26.06 -10.57
N THR A 503 34.00 24.92 -10.92
CA THR A 503 33.65 24.17 -12.14
C THR A 503 32.66 23.03 -11.89
N ASN A 504 32.16 22.85 -10.67
CA ASN A 504 31.30 21.71 -10.32
C ASN A 504 29.92 21.83 -10.96
N TRP A 505 29.39 20.71 -11.43
CA TRP A 505 28.02 20.59 -11.85
C TRP A 505 27.12 20.28 -10.65
N MET A 506 25.91 20.86 -10.62
CA MET A 506 24.96 20.68 -9.54
C MET A 506 23.54 20.98 -9.95
N ILE A 507 22.56 20.54 -9.18
CA ILE A 507 21.17 20.98 -9.31
C ILE A 507 21.00 22.33 -8.59
N CYS A 508 20.33 23.26 -9.27
CA CYS A 508 19.92 24.55 -8.72
C CYS A 508 18.69 25.07 -9.49
N PRO A 509 17.60 25.45 -8.81
CA PRO A 509 17.37 25.27 -7.36
C PRO A 509 17.06 23.82 -6.96
N SER A 510 17.30 23.51 -5.68
CA SER A 510 16.89 22.28 -5.00
C SER A 510 16.81 22.52 -3.49
N LEU A 511 16.62 21.48 -2.71
CA LEU A 511 16.66 21.51 -1.24
C LEU A 511 17.19 20.19 -0.69
N SER A 512 17.72 20.21 0.54
CA SER A 512 17.94 19.00 1.31
C SER A 512 16.66 18.67 2.07
N PRO A 513 15.89 17.62 1.72
CA PRO A 513 14.62 17.32 2.37
C PRO A 513 14.79 16.96 3.86
N GLU A 514 14.15 17.59 4.85
CA GLU A 514 13.51 18.92 4.74
C GLU A 514 14.23 19.85 5.73
N ASN A 515 15.50 20.15 5.44
CA ASN A 515 16.42 20.82 6.36
C ASN A 515 16.60 22.28 5.98
N PRO A 516 16.21 23.24 6.84
CA PRO A 516 16.54 24.64 6.62
C PRO A 516 18.04 24.86 6.84
N HIS A 517 18.65 25.68 5.99
CA HIS A 517 20.02 26.15 6.19
C HIS A 517 20.06 27.49 6.96
N PRO A 518 21.24 27.95 7.45
CA PRO A 518 21.34 29.12 8.32
C PRO A 518 20.78 30.45 7.76
N HIS A 519 20.48 30.52 6.47
CA HIS A 519 19.88 31.71 5.84
C HIS A 519 18.34 31.69 5.88
N HIS A 520 17.72 30.97 6.78
CA HIS A 520 16.25 30.87 6.98
C HIS A 520 15.47 30.44 5.75
N ALA A 521 16.05 29.57 4.92
CA ALA A 521 15.44 28.95 3.77
C ALA A 521 15.86 27.49 3.66
N THR A 522 15.12 26.69 2.87
CA THR A 522 15.53 25.34 2.48
C THR A 522 16.05 25.30 1.05
N THR A 523 15.56 26.23 0.19
CA THR A 523 15.99 26.34 -1.21
C THR A 523 17.47 26.66 -1.29
N ALA A 524 18.23 25.82 -2.01
CA ALA A 524 19.68 25.87 -2.08
C ALA A 524 20.18 25.40 -3.47
N ALA A 525 21.49 25.24 -3.60
CA ALA A 525 22.14 24.66 -4.77
C ALA A 525 23.15 23.61 -4.35
N GLY A 526 23.24 22.50 -5.08
CA GLY A 526 24.26 21.49 -4.92
C GLY A 526 24.23 20.80 -3.57
N VAL A 527 23.03 20.48 -3.07
CA VAL A 527 22.88 19.75 -1.79
C VAL A 527 23.48 18.36 -1.90
N THR A 528 24.03 17.85 -0.79
CA THR A 528 24.76 16.58 -0.74
C THR A 528 23.89 15.42 -1.26
N MET A 529 22.65 15.34 -0.81
CA MET A 529 21.72 14.29 -1.23
C MET A 529 21.54 14.22 -2.75
N ASP A 530 21.37 15.35 -3.41
CA ASP A 530 21.27 15.38 -4.88
C ASP A 530 22.53 14.85 -5.54
N ASN A 531 23.70 15.26 -5.05
CA ASN A 531 24.98 14.84 -5.62
C ASN A 531 25.18 13.32 -5.47
N GLU A 532 24.79 12.74 -4.33
CA GLU A 532 24.86 11.30 -4.08
C GLU A 532 23.90 10.54 -4.99
N LEU A 533 22.63 10.94 -5.08
CA LEU A 533 21.63 10.32 -5.94
C LEU A 533 22.01 10.39 -7.42
N ILE A 534 22.59 11.51 -7.88
CA ILE A 534 23.05 11.69 -9.27
C ILE A 534 24.24 10.79 -9.54
N PHE A 535 25.21 10.74 -8.62
CA PHE A 535 26.40 9.89 -8.75
C PHE A 535 26.01 8.42 -8.87
N ASP A 536 25.12 7.94 -8.01
CA ASP A 536 24.65 6.57 -8.03
C ASP A 536 23.88 6.27 -9.31
N LEU A 537 22.90 7.10 -9.69
CA LEU A 537 22.12 6.89 -10.90
C LEU A 537 23.00 6.83 -12.15
N PHE A 538 23.95 7.78 -12.31
CA PHE A 538 24.82 7.79 -13.47
C PHE A 538 25.74 6.58 -13.50
N SER A 539 26.29 6.17 -12.34
CA SER A 539 27.12 4.98 -12.22
C SER A 539 26.33 3.71 -12.60
N HIS A 540 25.11 3.57 -12.07
CA HIS A 540 24.25 2.42 -12.34
C HIS A 540 23.80 2.36 -13.83
N VAL A 541 23.48 3.51 -14.44
CA VAL A 541 23.11 3.56 -15.87
C VAL A 541 24.31 3.18 -16.74
N ILE A 542 25.54 3.64 -16.42
CA ILE A 542 26.75 3.28 -17.14
C ILE A 542 27.04 1.78 -17.00
N GLU A 543 26.91 1.23 -15.80
CA GLU A 543 27.12 -0.20 -15.55
C GLU A 543 26.07 -1.04 -16.26
N ALA A 544 24.78 -0.72 -16.09
CA ALA A 544 23.68 -1.42 -16.76
C ALA A 544 23.81 -1.42 -18.29
N SER A 545 24.36 -0.36 -18.88
CA SER A 545 24.60 -0.28 -20.33
C SER A 545 25.62 -1.27 -20.87
N ARG A 546 26.42 -1.91 -19.99
CA ARG A 546 27.48 -2.88 -20.33
C ARG A 546 27.02 -4.32 -20.14
N ILE A 547 25.91 -4.55 -19.46
CA ILE A 547 25.36 -5.87 -19.15
C ILE A 547 24.49 -6.39 -20.27
#